data_df6cca2640fbb3be758566647822de26
#
_entry.id   df6cca2640fbb3be758566647822de26
#
_cell.length_a   1.000
_cell.length_b   1.000
_cell.length_c   1.000
_cell.angle_alpha   90.00
_cell.angle_beta   90.00
_cell.angle_gamma   90.00
#
_symmetry.space_group_name_H-M   'P 1'
#
loop_
_entity.id
_entity.type
_entity.pdbx_description
1 polymer ?
#
loop_
_entity_poly.entity_id
_entity_poly.type
_entity_poly.pdbx_seq_one_letter_code
_entity_poly.pdbx_strand_id
1 'polypeptide(L)'
;ANDAAIPLEKASSVAFDLSFGVYYNTERMFVGLSGQNLLGKQLRDKLPLGSKRRKGRLDYRRQVHVVAGYNVSIAGKWDFKPSVYMRTDFSQHTMALTGLFEYNNFLWFGVSYNVVESVGAVVGMRFLDDLIVGYSYDYPTSSIRKFTSGSHEIILGYSFGLGKEQHPEYYKSVRFL
;
A
#
# COMPACT_ATOMS: atom_id res chain seq x y z
N ALA A 1 31.10 0.75 17.98
CA ALA A 1 31.41 0.32 16.60
C ALA A 1 30.97 1.45 15.68
N ASN A 2 31.93 2.14 15.03
CA ASN A 2 31.62 3.14 14.00
C ASN A 2 31.27 2.39 12.72
N ASP A 3 29.99 2.40 12.36
CA ASP A 3 29.54 1.88 11.07
C ASP A 3 29.98 2.87 9.97
N ALA A 4 30.86 2.40 9.08
CA ALA A 4 31.39 3.22 7.97
C ALA A 4 30.31 3.63 6.93
N ALA A 5 29.09 3.12 7.06
CA ALA A 5 27.95 3.45 6.21
C ALA A 5 27.16 4.67 6.74
N ILE A 6 27.40 5.10 7.98
CA ILE A 6 26.71 6.24 8.57
C ILE A 6 27.47 7.54 8.26
N PRO A 7 26.81 8.55 7.65
CA PRO A 7 27.44 9.85 7.44
C PRO A 7 27.78 10.52 8.75
N LEU A 8 29.02 11.02 8.89
CA LEU A 8 29.46 11.76 10.07
C LEU A 8 28.95 13.21 10.12
N GLU A 9 28.47 13.74 9.00
CA GLU A 9 27.93 15.09 8.88
C GLU A 9 26.50 15.06 8.32
N LYS A 10 25.70 16.05 8.72
CA LYS A 10 24.36 16.25 8.14
C LYS A 10 24.50 16.65 6.68
N ALA A 11 24.08 15.77 5.77
CA ALA A 11 23.94 16.10 4.37
C ALA A 11 22.44 16.22 4.03
N SER A 12 22.03 17.29 3.37
CA SER A 12 20.68 17.47 2.85
C SER A 12 20.74 17.65 1.36
N SER A 13 19.80 17.02 0.66
CA SER A 13 19.64 17.16 -0.78
C SER A 13 18.16 17.27 -1.12
N VAL A 14 17.83 18.06 -2.14
CA VAL A 14 16.47 18.23 -2.63
C VAL A 14 16.40 17.69 -4.05
N ALA A 15 15.44 16.78 -4.28
CA ALA A 15 15.15 16.28 -5.61
C ALA A 15 13.67 16.48 -5.93
N PHE A 16 13.42 16.94 -7.15
CA PHE A 16 12.06 16.97 -7.70
C PHE A 16 11.77 15.68 -8.42
N ASP A 17 10.61 15.12 -8.19
CA ASP A 17 10.13 13.92 -8.87
C ASP A 17 8.69 14.10 -9.33
N LEU A 18 8.25 13.25 -10.26
CA LEU A 18 6.92 13.25 -10.82
C LEU A 18 6.29 11.87 -10.64
N SER A 19 5.05 11.87 -10.18
CA SER A 19 4.20 10.67 -10.14
C SER A 19 2.87 11.00 -10.82
N PHE A 20 2.34 10.02 -11.55
CA PHE A 20 1.06 10.15 -12.24
C PHE A 20 0.28 8.86 -12.12
N GLY A 21 -1.05 8.96 -12.02
CA GLY A 21 -1.92 7.78 -11.96
C GLY A 21 -3.31 8.09 -12.49
N VAL A 22 -3.94 7.02 -12.97
CA VAL A 22 -5.33 7.01 -13.41
C VAL A 22 -6.06 5.91 -12.64
N TYR A 23 -7.22 6.24 -12.13
CA TYR A 23 -8.08 5.31 -11.41
C TYR A 23 -9.51 5.39 -11.97
N TYR A 24 -10.04 4.23 -12.32
CA TYR A 24 -11.40 4.06 -12.78
C TYR A 24 -12.18 3.21 -11.78
N ASN A 25 -13.32 3.69 -11.32
CA ASN A 25 -14.15 3.02 -10.33
C ASN A 25 -15.62 3.02 -10.75
N THR A 26 -16.28 1.90 -10.55
CA THR A 26 -17.72 1.69 -10.70
C THR A 26 -18.27 1.01 -9.45
N GLU A 27 -19.58 0.76 -9.42
CA GLU A 27 -20.20 -0.02 -8.33
C GLU A 27 -19.63 -1.43 -8.17
N ARG A 28 -19.18 -2.01 -9.28
CA ARG A 28 -18.80 -3.44 -9.33
C ARG A 28 -17.31 -3.67 -9.49
N MET A 29 -16.57 -2.73 -10.05
CA MET A 29 -15.15 -2.94 -10.35
C MET A 29 -14.34 -1.66 -10.21
N PHE A 30 -13.08 -1.83 -9.90
CA PHE A 30 -12.11 -0.77 -9.96
C PHE A 30 -10.83 -1.23 -10.66
N VAL A 31 -10.18 -0.31 -11.35
CA VAL A 31 -8.87 -0.51 -11.97
C VAL A 31 -8.05 0.75 -11.80
N GLY A 32 -6.84 0.61 -11.37
CA GLY A 32 -5.88 1.71 -11.21
C GLY A 32 -4.53 1.40 -11.83
N LEU A 33 -3.93 2.41 -12.41
CA LEU A 33 -2.57 2.38 -12.93
C LEU A 33 -1.84 3.63 -12.49
N SER A 34 -0.65 3.48 -11.90
CA SER A 34 0.17 4.62 -11.53
C SER A 34 1.65 4.38 -11.79
N GLY A 35 2.35 5.46 -12.10
CA GLY A 35 3.79 5.51 -12.20
C GLY A 35 4.37 6.45 -11.16
N GLN A 36 5.34 5.99 -10.39
CA GLN A 36 6.05 6.77 -9.39
C GLN A 36 7.52 6.88 -9.76
N ASN A 37 8.16 7.94 -9.26
CA ASN A 37 9.55 8.25 -9.52
C ASN A 37 9.87 8.34 -11.03
N LEU A 38 8.97 8.96 -11.81
CA LEU A 38 9.04 8.96 -13.27
C LEU A 38 10.28 9.68 -13.81
N LEU A 39 10.78 10.68 -13.09
CA LEU A 39 12.00 11.37 -13.47
C LEU A 39 13.25 10.54 -13.19
N GLY A 40 13.17 9.54 -12.31
CA GLY A 40 14.23 8.56 -12.07
C GLY A 40 15.58 9.21 -11.75
N LYS A 41 15.58 10.29 -10.99
CA LYS A 41 16.81 11.03 -10.71
C LYS A 41 17.73 10.25 -9.79
N GLN A 42 18.97 10.12 -10.23
CA GLN A 42 20.05 9.69 -9.38
C GLN A 42 20.48 10.89 -8.52
N LEU A 43 20.16 10.85 -7.24
CA LEU A 43 20.78 11.76 -6.27
C LEU A 43 22.23 11.36 -6.09
N ARG A 44 23.10 12.04 -6.84
CA ARG A 44 24.55 11.94 -6.66
C ARG A 44 24.97 12.95 -5.62
N ASP A 45 24.75 12.64 -4.35
CA ASP A 45 25.30 13.47 -3.31
C ASP A 45 26.69 12.97 -2.93
N LYS A 46 27.56 13.96 -2.72
CA LYS A 46 28.85 13.76 -2.08
C LYS A 46 28.60 13.57 -0.57
N LEU A 47 28.01 12.43 -0.19
CA LEU A 47 27.87 12.08 1.21
C LEU A 47 29.27 11.83 1.76
N PRO A 48 29.72 12.58 2.78
CA PRO A 48 30.99 12.30 3.47
C PRO A 48 30.82 11.03 4.31
N LEU A 49 31.07 9.88 3.70
CA LEU A 49 31.07 8.57 4.35
C LEU A 49 32.50 8.28 4.85
N GLY A 50 32.75 8.49 6.13
CA GLY A 50 34.04 8.22 6.75
C GLY A 50 35.19 9.09 6.23
N SER A 51 36.45 8.70 6.51
CA SER A 51 37.66 9.46 6.12
C SER A 51 38.00 9.45 4.63
N LYS A 52 37.24 8.75 3.80
CA LYS A 52 37.34 8.76 2.33
C LYS A 52 36.02 9.22 1.77
N ARG A 53 36.02 10.30 0.96
CA ARG A 53 34.87 10.79 0.19
C ARG A 53 34.35 9.68 -0.74
N ARG A 54 33.51 8.80 -0.24
CA ARG A 54 32.74 7.88 -1.08
C ARG A 54 31.49 8.61 -1.56
N LYS A 55 31.24 8.59 -2.86
CA LYS A 55 30.00 9.09 -3.44
C LYS A 55 28.89 8.13 -3.05
N GLY A 56 28.05 8.52 -2.11
CA GLY A 56 26.78 7.84 -1.88
C GLY A 56 25.89 8.04 -3.11
N ARG A 57 25.27 6.98 -3.59
CA ARG A 57 24.34 7.00 -4.70
C ARG A 57 23.00 6.50 -4.20
N LEU A 58 22.00 7.37 -4.16
CA LEU A 58 20.61 7.01 -3.95
C LEU A 58 19.94 6.96 -5.34
N ASP A 59 19.61 5.78 -5.79
CA ASP A 59 18.89 5.59 -7.03
C ASP A 59 17.39 5.46 -6.74
N TYR A 60 16.60 6.47 -7.09
CA TYR A 60 15.15 6.37 -7.11
C TYR A 60 14.74 5.67 -8.40
N ARG A 61 14.35 4.40 -8.27
CA ARG A 61 13.87 3.63 -9.41
C ARG A 61 12.44 4.00 -9.74
N ARG A 62 12.15 4.05 -11.03
CA ARG A 62 10.78 4.19 -11.51
C ARG A 62 9.97 2.97 -11.06
N GLN A 63 8.76 3.22 -10.59
CA GLN A 63 7.86 2.16 -10.17
C GLN A 63 6.55 2.29 -10.93
N VAL A 64 6.00 1.15 -11.33
CA VAL A 64 4.67 1.05 -11.92
C VAL A 64 3.82 0.21 -10.98
N HIS A 65 2.63 0.71 -10.69
CA HIS A 65 1.65 0.06 -9.84
C HIS A 65 0.38 -0.19 -10.64
N VAL A 66 -0.16 -1.38 -10.54
CA VAL A 66 -1.45 -1.77 -11.11
C VAL A 66 -2.30 -2.34 -9.99
N VAL A 67 -3.54 -1.92 -9.93
CA VAL A 67 -4.53 -2.45 -9.01
C VAL A 67 -5.81 -2.75 -9.75
N ALA A 68 -6.46 -3.87 -9.46
CA ALA A 68 -7.77 -4.19 -9.97
C ALA A 68 -8.55 -5.00 -8.92
N GLY A 69 -9.87 -4.79 -8.89
CA GLY A 69 -10.75 -5.55 -8.03
C GLY A 69 -12.17 -5.56 -8.53
N TYR A 70 -12.94 -6.49 -8.00
CA TYR A 70 -14.33 -6.67 -8.36
C TYR A 70 -15.18 -6.87 -7.12
N ASN A 71 -16.44 -6.45 -7.18
CA ASN A 71 -17.43 -6.63 -6.12
C ASN A 71 -18.48 -7.64 -6.60
N VAL A 72 -18.53 -8.79 -5.94
CA VAL A 72 -19.49 -9.86 -6.21
C VAL A 72 -20.47 -9.94 -5.05
N SER A 73 -21.71 -9.55 -5.27
CA SER A 73 -22.79 -9.80 -4.31
C SER A 73 -23.17 -11.29 -4.35
N ILE A 74 -22.92 -11.99 -3.25
CA ILE A 74 -23.10 -13.45 -3.20
C ILE A 74 -24.55 -13.78 -2.92
N ALA A 75 -25.05 -13.42 -1.75
CA ALA A 75 -26.43 -13.65 -1.33
C ALA A 75 -26.78 -12.77 -0.13
N GLY A 76 -28.01 -12.26 -0.09
CA GLY A 76 -28.50 -11.45 1.02
C GLY A 76 -27.69 -10.18 1.21
N LYS A 77 -26.94 -10.09 2.29
CA LYS A 77 -26.15 -8.92 2.69
C LYS A 77 -24.64 -9.14 2.58
N TRP A 78 -24.20 -10.19 1.89
CA TRP A 78 -22.80 -10.54 1.75
C TRP A 78 -22.25 -10.13 0.39
N ASP A 79 -21.13 -9.42 0.42
CA ASP A 79 -20.31 -9.11 -0.75
C ASP A 79 -18.94 -9.80 -0.63
N PHE A 80 -18.45 -10.33 -1.73
CA PHE A 80 -17.08 -10.80 -1.87
C PHE A 80 -16.31 -9.86 -2.78
N LYS A 81 -15.15 -9.39 -2.34
CA LYS A 81 -14.34 -8.37 -3.02
C LYS A 81 -12.92 -8.90 -3.27
N PRO A 82 -12.74 -9.71 -4.33
CA PRO A 82 -11.41 -10.09 -4.76
C PRO A 82 -10.67 -8.89 -5.36
N SER A 83 -9.38 -8.79 -5.09
CA SER A 83 -8.52 -7.78 -5.69
C SER A 83 -7.11 -8.29 -5.93
N VAL A 84 -6.43 -7.66 -6.87
CA VAL A 84 -5.04 -7.87 -7.20
C VAL A 84 -4.30 -6.55 -7.20
N TYR A 85 -3.12 -6.55 -6.63
CA TYR A 85 -2.19 -5.45 -6.67
C TYR A 85 -0.85 -5.95 -7.21
N MET A 86 -0.27 -5.20 -8.14
CA MET A 86 1.05 -5.47 -8.70
C MET A 86 1.90 -4.22 -8.65
N ARG A 87 3.15 -4.37 -8.26
CA ARG A 87 4.17 -3.33 -8.28
C ARG A 87 5.42 -3.86 -8.96
N THR A 88 6.00 -3.06 -9.82
CA THR A 88 7.28 -3.38 -10.46
C THR A 88 8.19 -2.15 -10.54
N ASP A 89 9.48 -2.35 -10.30
CA ASP A 89 10.55 -1.40 -10.59
C ASP A 89 11.40 -1.85 -11.79
N PHE A 90 10.84 -2.73 -12.64
CA PHE A 90 11.48 -3.39 -13.79
C PHE A 90 12.64 -4.35 -13.44
N SER A 91 12.99 -4.45 -12.17
CA SER A 91 13.98 -5.43 -11.67
C SER A 91 13.35 -6.41 -10.69
N GLN A 92 12.37 -5.94 -9.93
CA GLN A 92 11.63 -6.73 -8.97
C GLN A 92 10.13 -6.55 -9.20
N HIS A 93 9.39 -7.63 -8.99
CA HIS A 93 7.94 -7.65 -9.13
C HIS A 93 7.34 -8.14 -7.81
N THR A 94 6.42 -7.37 -7.27
CA THR A 94 5.61 -7.76 -6.12
C THR A 94 4.17 -7.90 -6.56
N MET A 95 3.50 -8.96 -6.14
CA MET A 95 2.10 -9.21 -6.42
C MET A 95 1.39 -9.58 -5.14
N ALA A 96 0.26 -8.95 -4.88
CA ALA A 96 -0.63 -9.28 -3.78
C ALA A 96 -2.01 -9.66 -4.32
N LEU A 97 -2.58 -10.73 -3.77
CA LEU A 97 -3.95 -11.18 -4.01
C LEU A 97 -4.72 -11.02 -2.71
N THR A 98 -5.87 -10.38 -2.75
CA THR A 98 -6.70 -10.18 -1.56
C THR A 98 -8.12 -10.69 -1.83
N GLY A 99 -8.66 -11.43 -0.88
CA GLY A 99 -10.07 -11.82 -0.85
C GLY A 99 -10.72 -11.25 0.41
N LEU A 100 -11.65 -10.32 0.22
CA LEU A 100 -12.37 -9.67 1.32
C LEU A 100 -13.84 -10.07 1.28
N PHE A 101 -14.40 -10.44 2.43
CA PHE A 101 -15.82 -10.62 2.64
C PHE A 101 -16.36 -9.43 3.44
N GLU A 102 -17.48 -8.88 2.99
CA GLU A 102 -18.15 -7.77 3.67
C GLU A 102 -19.62 -8.15 3.93
N TYR A 103 -20.07 -7.89 5.14
CA TYR A 103 -21.45 -8.11 5.57
C TYR A 103 -22.16 -6.78 5.82
N ASN A 104 -23.21 -6.54 5.06
CA ASN A 104 -24.13 -5.39 5.23
C ASN A 104 -23.41 -4.01 5.33
N ASN A 105 -22.31 -3.82 4.64
CA ASN A 105 -21.45 -2.63 4.73
C ASN A 105 -20.96 -2.32 6.16
N PHE A 106 -21.14 -3.20 7.10
CA PHE A 106 -20.83 -3.01 8.51
C PHE A 106 -19.55 -3.73 8.95
N LEU A 107 -19.44 -5.01 8.67
CA LEU A 107 -18.30 -5.85 9.06
C LEU A 107 -17.59 -6.37 7.82
N TRP A 108 -16.27 -6.33 7.82
CA TRP A 108 -15.48 -7.01 6.79
C TRP A 108 -14.34 -7.82 7.42
N PHE A 109 -13.98 -8.88 6.76
CA PHE A 109 -12.78 -9.66 7.05
C PHE A 109 -12.24 -10.29 5.77
N GLY A 110 -10.96 -10.60 5.77
CA GLY A 110 -10.34 -11.16 4.58
C GLY A 110 -8.94 -11.65 4.81
N VAL A 111 -8.38 -12.17 3.73
CA VAL A 111 -7.01 -12.65 3.68
C VAL A 111 -6.31 -12.02 2.48
N SER A 112 -5.02 -11.75 2.64
CA SER A 112 -4.13 -11.29 1.59
C SER A 112 -2.97 -12.27 1.44
N TYR A 113 -2.55 -12.49 0.23
CA TYR A 113 -1.37 -13.27 -0.10
C TYR A 113 -0.43 -12.43 -0.93
N ASN A 114 0.66 -11.98 -0.33
CA ASN A 114 1.75 -11.32 -1.02
C ASN A 114 2.70 -12.41 -1.54
N VAL A 115 2.75 -12.56 -2.85
CA VAL A 115 3.53 -13.62 -3.49
C VAL A 115 4.98 -13.56 -3.04
N VAL A 116 5.50 -14.67 -2.46
CA VAL A 116 6.86 -14.84 -1.92
C VAL A 116 7.18 -14.02 -0.65
N GLU A 117 6.32 -13.11 -0.20
CA GLU A 117 6.63 -12.22 0.93
C GLU A 117 5.88 -12.57 2.21
N SER A 118 4.55 -12.59 2.18
CA SER A 118 3.73 -12.75 3.40
C SER A 118 2.31 -13.25 3.12
N VAL A 119 1.66 -13.71 4.19
CA VAL A 119 0.21 -13.95 4.24
C VAL A 119 -0.36 -13.04 5.31
N GLY A 120 -1.41 -12.29 4.97
CA GLY A 120 -2.09 -11.38 5.88
C GLY A 120 -3.52 -11.79 6.16
N ALA A 121 -4.02 -11.37 7.31
CA ALA A 121 -5.44 -11.40 7.66
C ALA A 121 -5.88 -10.00 8.07
N VAL A 122 -7.09 -9.63 7.70
CA VAL A 122 -7.68 -8.34 8.06
C VAL A 122 -9.09 -8.53 8.58
N VAL A 123 -9.46 -7.75 9.58
CA VAL A 123 -10.82 -7.63 10.07
C VAL A 123 -11.10 -6.17 10.40
N GLY A 124 -12.32 -5.73 10.16
CA GLY A 124 -12.70 -4.37 10.52
C GLY A 124 -14.21 -4.18 10.50
N MET A 125 -14.63 -3.04 11.02
CA MET A 125 -16.03 -2.68 11.09
C MET A 125 -16.22 -1.17 10.90
N ARG A 126 -17.42 -0.81 10.46
CA ARG A 126 -17.86 0.58 10.29
C ARG A 126 -18.90 0.90 11.36
N PHE A 127 -18.63 1.94 12.11
CA PHE A 127 -19.54 2.46 13.14
C PHE A 127 -20.20 3.74 12.66
N LEU A 128 -21.51 3.87 12.88
CA LEU A 128 -22.27 5.09 12.65
C LEU A 128 -22.10 5.68 11.21
N ASP A 129 -21.88 4.81 10.24
CA ASP A 129 -21.62 5.11 8.82
C ASP A 129 -20.36 5.95 8.53
N ASP A 130 -19.76 6.54 9.55
CA ASP A 130 -18.68 7.52 9.41
C ASP A 130 -17.33 6.99 9.93
N LEU A 131 -17.34 6.21 11.00
CA LEU A 131 -16.12 5.72 11.66
C LEU A 131 -15.77 4.31 11.22
N ILE A 132 -14.57 4.15 10.72
CA ILE A 132 -14.00 2.86 10.31
C ILE A 132 -12.90 2.47 11.29
N VAL A 133 -12.96 1.25 11.80
CA VAL A 133 -11.91 0.66 12.62
C VAL A 133 -11.54 -0.69 12.02
N GLY A 134 -10.25 -0.90 11.80
CA GLY A 134 -9.74 -2.16 11.28
C GLY A 134 -8.45 -2.57 11.96
N TYR A 135 -8.17 -3.85 11.86
CA TYR A 135 -6.94 -4.47 12.31
C TYR A 135 -6.44 -5.46 11.27
N SER A 136 -5.16 -5.42 10.99
CA SER A 136 -4.52 -6.43 10.15
C SER A 136 -3.30 -7.04 10.83
N TYR A 137 -3.02 -8.26 10.44
CA TYR A 137 -1.83 -8.99 10.84
C TYR A 137 -1.19 -9.63 9.61
N ASP A 138 0.08 -9.34 9.36
CA ASP A 138 0.87 -9.91 8.28
C ASP A 138 1.95 -10.83 8.82
N TYR A 139 1.90 -12.09 8.42
CA TYR A 139 2.91 -13.10 8.74
C TYR A 139 3.87 -13.30 7.56
N PRO A 140 5.17 -13.05 7.73
CA PRO A 140 6.16 -13.24 6.68
C PRO A 140 6.36 -14.71 6.36
N THR A 141 6.28 -15.07 5.08
CA THR A 141 6.54 -16.42 4.56
C THR A 141 7.96 -16.57 4.01
N SER A 142 8.64 -15.45 3.79
CA SER A 142 10.01 -15.39 3.27
C SER A 142 11.06 -15.68 4.34
N SER A 143 12.33 -15.67 3.97
CA SER A 143 13.46 -15.95 4.89
C SER A 143 13.52 -14.99 6.10
N ILE A 144 12.88 -13.83 6.03
CA ILE A 144 12.84 -12.83 7.09
C ILE A 144 12.04 -13.33 8.32
N ARG A 145 11.18 -14.35 8.16
CA ARG A 145 10.43 -14.98 9.27
C ARG A 145 11.30 -15.48 10.43
N LYS A 146 12.61 -15.69 10.16
CA LYS A 146 13.56 -16.09 11.20
C LYS A 146 13.89 -14.98 12.19
N PHE A 147 13.60 -13.74 11.82
CA PHE A 147 13.99 -12.54 12.57
C PHE A 147 12.80 -11.68 13.01
N THR A 148 11.59 -12.02 12.55
CA THR A 148 10.36 -11.30 12.91
C THR A 148 9.19 -12.27 12.99
N SER A 149 8.26 -11.99 13.91
CA SER A 149 7.01 -12.74 14.08
C SER A 149 5.84 -12.18 13.26
N GLY A 150 6.07 -11.13 12.48
CA GLY A 150 5.04 -10.46 11.67
C GLY A 150 4.83 -9.01 12.07
N SER A 151 3.88 -8.37 11.40
CA SER A 151 3.50 -6.98 11.67
C SER A 151 2.02 -6.87 11.98
N HIS A 152 1.68 -5.93 12.86
CA HIS A 152 0.34 -5.61 13.28
C HIS A 152 0.02 -4.19 12.86
N GLU A 153 -1.14 -3.96 12.26
CA GLU A 153 -1.61 -2.64 11.85
C GLU A 153 -3.00 -2.37 12.40
N ILE A 154 -3.21 -1.14 12.86
CA ILE A 154 -4.51 -0.62 13.24
C ILE A 154 -4.89 0.46 12.25
N ILE A 155 -6.08 0.36 11.70
CA ILE A 155 -6.64 1.29 10.73
C ILE A 155 -7.78 2.06 11.41
N LEU A 156 -7.67 3.38 11.38
CA LEU A 156 -8.73 4.28 11.80
C LEU A 156 -9.08 5.20 10.65
N GLY A 157 -10.33 5.29 10.31
CA GLY A 157 -10.83 6.18 9.27
C GLY A 157 -12.09 6.89 9.72
N TYR A 158 -12.23 8.16 9.36
CA TYR A 158 -13.43 8.92 9.60
C TYR A 158 -13.84 9.70 8.35
N SER A 159 -15.11 9.63 8.00
CA SER A 159 -15.67 10.32 6.83
C SER A 159 -16.43 11.56 7.30
N PHE A 160 -16.07 12.74 6.75
CA PHE A 160 -16.78 13.98 7.00
C PHE A 160 -17.69 14.30 5.83
N GLY A 161 -18.99 14.37 6.05
CA GLY A 161 -19.95 14.88 5.07
C GLY A 161 -19.92 16.42 5.05
N LEU A 162 -19.19 17.03 4.12
CA LEU A 162 -19.11 18.49 3.98
C LEU A 162 -20.26 19.09 3.17
N GLY A 163 -21.34 18.39 2.89
CA GLY A 163 -22.49 18.92 2.15
C GLY A 163 -23.66 17.96 2.10
N LYS A 164 -24.85 18.53 2.09
CA LYS A 164 -26.13 17.84 1.92
C LYS A 164 -26.39 17.39 0.47
N GLU A 165 -25.44 16.76 -0.16
CA GLU A 165 -25.74 16.02 -1.39
C GLU A 165 -25.60 14.54 -1.06
N GLN A 166 -26.68 13.80 -1.26
CA GLN A 166 -26.70 12.36 -1.25
C GLN A 166 -25.81 11.87 -2.40
N HIS A 167 -24.51 11.93 -2.19
CA HIS A 167 -23.61 11.20 -3.07
C HIS A 167 -23.75 9.72 -2.74
N PRO A 168 -24.03 8.89 -3.74
CA PRO A 168 -24.03 7.45 -3.55
C PRO A 168 -22.70 7.02 -2.93
N GLU A 169 -22.75 6.09 -2.00
CA GLU A 169 -21.70 5.58 -1.10
C GLU A 169 -20.47 4.97 -1.81
N TYR A 170 -19.80 5.69 -2.70
CA TYR A 170 -18.78 5.12 -3.59
C TYR A 170 -17.32 5.40 -3.21
N TYR A 171 -17.06 5.94 -2.04
CA TYR A 171 -15.68 6.01 -1.55
C TYR A 171 -15.28 4.72 -0.83
N LYS A 172 -15.29 3.61 -1.55
CA LYS A 172 -14.62 2.40 -1.06
C LYS A 172 -13.13 2.66 -1.13
N SER A 173 -12.57 2.94 0.02
CA SER A 173 -11.15 3.25 0.19
C SER A 173 -10.28 2.14 -0.42
N VAL A 174 -9.33 2.53 -1.27
CA VAL A 174 -8.25 1.70 -1.82
C VAL A 174 -7.27 1.21 -0.72
N ARG A 175 -7.56 1.50 0.54
CA ARG A 175 -6.69 1.25 1.69
C ARG A 175 -6.59 -0.20 2.13
N PHE A 176 -7.28 -1.11 1.45
CA PHE A 176 -7.22 -2.55 1.75
C PHE A 176 -6.39 -3.34 0.73
N LEU A 177 -5.45 -2.67 0.05
CA LEU A 177 -4.50 -3.29 -0.86
C LEU A 177 -3.12 -3.39 -0.25
#